data_f39ab3baaa185d27c4ef202f43d8e63a
#
_entry.id   f39ab3baaa185d27c4ef202f43d8e63a
#
_cell.length_a   1.000
_cell.length_b   1.000
_cell.length_c   1.000
_cell.angle_alpha   90.00
_cell.angle_beta   90.00
_cell.angle_gamma   90.00
#
_symmetry.space_group_name_H-M   'P 1'
#
loop_
_entity.id
_entity.type
_entity.pdbx_description
1 polymer ?
#
loop_
_entity_poly.entity_id
_entity_poly.type
_entity_poly.pdbx_seq_one_letter_code
_entity_poly.pdbx_strand_id
1 'polypeptide(L)'
;MKKVKLVNLLLLMLMFLVACTTEQSQNENIVIENPVIETDSKAELSEIKTDTIVDIEEKGEDSDIVDVLNPETVARKKNDFEIPVYAGYPYAAINDDIPFFTREEMSAQSYEYYSNLDEMGRCGVCVASVGKDLMPVEERGEIGNVKPSGWKQAKYAGLVDGNYLYNRCHLLAFQLTGENANTQNLITGTRYLNVDGMIPFENKVFDYVKETGNHVMYRVTPIFEGDNLLASGVLMEAKSVEDDGKGVSFCVYCFNVQPGVDINYADGTNSLSKQYATQTIPKDENFTEEYAVNSRNGKIHIVGKCSATGNGDGKMSKPVYFDTYEESEAYSKQIAPDQNKRKCGNCW
;
A
#
# COMPACT_ATOMS: atom_id res chain seq x y z
N MET A 1 -35.25 -41.81 35.72
CA MET A 1 -35.44 -40.35 35.53
C MET A 1 -34.45 -39.82 34.50
N LYS A 2 -34.58 -40.22 33.22
CA LYS A 2 -33.72 -39.72 32.09
C LYS A 2 -34.47 -39.90 30.76
N LYS A 3 -35.70 -39.36 30.60
CA LYS A 3 -36.46 -39.43 29.34
C LYS A 3 -37.34 -38.24 29.03
N VAL A 4 -37.08 -37.04 29.58
CA VAL A 4 -37.98 -35.89 29.36
C VAL A 4 -37.26 -34.68 28.74
N LYS A 5 -36.00 -34.75 28.30
CA LYS A 5 -35.28 -33.62 27.69
C LYS A 5 -35.05 -33.71 26.18
N LEU A 6 -35.65 -34.64 25.48
CA LEU A 6 -35.41 -34.82 24.01
C LEU A 6 -36.60 -34.38 23.13
N VAL A 7 -37.74 -33.97 23.70
CA VAL A 7 -38.92 -33.60 22.93
C VAL A 7 -39.04 -32.11 22.65
N ASN A 8 -38.36 -31.27 23.42
CA ASN A 8 -38.42 -29.77 23.23
C ASN A 8 -37.40 -29.20 22.24
N LEU A 9 -36.50 -30.03 21.66
CA LEU A 9 -35.53 -29.53 20.65
C LEU A 9 -36.01 -29.76 19.22
N LEU A 10 -37.08 -30.55 19.01
CA LEU A 10 -37.61 -30.85 17.67
C LEU A 10 -38.74 -29.87 17.26
N LEU A 11 -39.29 -29.09 18.17
CA LEU A 11 -40.41 -28.19 17.87
C LEU A 11 -39.93 -26.75 17.50
N LEU A 12 -38.64 -26.42 17.68
CA LEU A 12 -38.07 -25.09 17.30
C LEU A 12 -37.47 -25.08 15.88
N MET A 13 -37.39 -26.21 15.20
CA MET A 13 -36.85 -26.32 13.85
C MET A 13 -37.89 -26.36 12.72
N LEU A 14 -39.18 -26.25 13.07
CA LEU A 14 -40.30 -26.32 12.11
C LEU A 14 -40.98 -25.00 11.82
N MET A 15 -40.47 -23.85 12.33
CA MET A 15 -41.08 -22.53 12.09
C MET A 15 -40.28 -21.60 11.17
N PHE A 16 -39.29 -22.09 10.43
CA PHE A 16 -38.53 -21.26 9.49
C PHE A 16 -38.63 -21.71 8.01
N LEU A 17 -39.69 -22.43 7.63
CA LEU A 17 -39.90 -22.91 6.26
C LEU A 17 -41.29 -22.55 5.71
N VAL A 18 -41.70 -21.29 5.84
CA VAL A 18 -42.81 -20.74 5.04
C VAL A 18 -42.60 -19.24 4.91
N ALA A 19 -41.95 -18.76 3.89
CA ALA A 19 -42.18 -17.49 3.20
C ALA A 19 -41.15 -17.33 2.08
N CYS A 20 -41.40 -17.96 0.96
CA CYS A 20 -40.83 -17.58 -0.32
C CYS A 20 -41.88 -17.91 -1.38
N THR A 21 -42.84 -17.02 -1.58
CA THR A 21 -43.72 -17.02 -2.75
C THR A 21 -43.36 -15.83 -3.64
N THR A 22 -42.89 -16.19 -4.79
CA THR A 22 -42.82 -15.51 -6.08
C THR A 22 -43.74 -14.30 -6.25
N GLU A 23 -43.13 -13.16 -6.61
CA GLU A 23 -43.76 -12.16 -7.48
C GLU A 23 -42.91 -12.01 -8.74
N GLN A 24 -43.44 -12.51 -9.85
CA GLN A 24 -43.06 -12.15 -11.20
C GLN A 24 -43.74 -10.79 -11.51
N SER A 25 -42.94 -9.77 -11.78
CA SER A 25 -43.42 -8.56 -12.42
C SER A 25 -42.86 -8.48 -13.85
N GLN A 26 -43.76 -8.30 -14.76
CA GLN A 26 -43.61 -8.27 -16.22
C GLN A 26 -42.80 -7.07 -16.66
N ASN A 27 -41.85 -7.30 -17.57
CA ASN A 27 -41.19 -6.28 -18.36
C ASN A 27 -42.14 -5.80 -19.47
N GLU A 28 -42.56 -4.55 -19.38
CA GLU A 28 -43.09 -3.83 -20.55
C GLU A 28 -41.95 -3.04 -21.20
N ASN A 29 -41.66 -3.43 -22.44
CA ASN A 29 -40.75 -2.72 -23.35
C ASN A 29 -41.42 -1.44 -23.82
N ILE A 30 -40.86 -0.28 -23.43
CA ILE A 30 -41.21 1.00 -24.09
C ILE A 30 -40.13 1.29 -25.12
N VAL A 31 -40.48 1.14 -26.38
CA VAL A 31 -39.71 1.60 -27.55
C VAL A 31 -39.95 3.10 -27.70
N ILE A 32 -38.91 3.90 -27.57
CA ILE A 32 -38.96 5.33 -27.94
C ILE A 32 -38.21 5.48 -29.26
N GLU A 33 -38.96 5.71 -30.32
CA GLU A 33 -38.45 6.07 -31.63
C GLU A 33 -37.92 7.51 -31.63
N ASN A 34 -36.71 7.69 -32.12
CA ASN A 34 -36.15 9.01 -32.42
C ASN A 34 -36.60 9.47 -33.79
N PRO A 35 -37.04 10.71 -33.97
CA PRO A 35 -37.31 11.25 -35.31
C PRO A 35 -36.00 11.69 -35.98
N VAL A 36 -35.79 11.18 -37.18
CA VAL A 36 -34.80 11.62 -38.13
C VAL A 36 -35.29 12.98 -38.73
N ILE A 37 -34.45 14.00 -38.68
CA ILE A 37 -34.63 15.21 -39.44
C ILE A 37 -33.44 15.33 -40.39
N GLU A 38 -33.67 15.01 -41.67
CA GLU A 38 -32.85 15.44 -42.80
C GLU A 38 -33.19 16.90 -43.11
N THR A 39 -32.19 17.76 -43.25
CA THR A 39 -32.28 18.92 -44.13
C THR A 39 -30.92 19.22 -44.75
N ASP A 40 -30.87 19.00 -46.06
CA ASP A 40 -29.92 19.61 -46.97
C ASP A 40 -30.10 21.13 -46.99
N SER A 41 -28.98 21.88 -47.03
CA SER A 41 -28.80 22.94 -48.02
C SER A 41 -27.42 23.60 -47.92
N LYS A 42 -26.76 23.61 -49.08
CA LYS A 42 -25.65 24.50 -49.45
C LYS A 42 -26.11 25.96 -49.48
N ALA A 43 -25.25 26.87 -49.02
CA ALA A 43 -24.92 28.11 -49.73
C ALA A 43 -23.98 29.03 -48.91
N GLU A 44 -22.90 29.37 -49.56
CA GLU A 44 -22.29 30.68 -49.77
C GLU A 44 -21.52 31.37 -48.65
N LEU A 45 -20.19 31.54 -48.98
CA LEU A 45 -19.28 32.52 -48.40
C LEU A 45 -19.80 33.95 -48.60
N SER A 46 -19.75 34.77 -47.56
CA SER A 46 -19.53 36.20 -47.70
C SER A 46 -18.72 36.74 -46.53
N GLU A 47 -17.67 37.45 -46.88
CA GLU A 47 -16.75 38.19 -46.02
C GLU A 47 -17.50 39.18 -45.13
N ILE A 48 -17.17 39.19 -43.81
CA ILE A 48 -17.39 40.35 -42.96
C ILE A 48 -16.13 40.63 -42.14
N LYS A 49 -15.72 41.89 -42.22
CA LYS A 49 -14.51 42.53 -41.71
C LYS A 49 -14.36 42.40 -40.20
N THR A 50 -13.08 42.28 -39.81
CA THR A 50 -12.48 42.69 -38.54
C THR A 50 -13.13 43.94 -37.94
N ASP A 51 -13.51 43.85 -36.65
CA ASP A 51 -13.12 44.80 -35.62
C ASP A 51 -13.61 44.36 -34.23
N THR A 52 -12.74 44.58 -33.26
CA THR A 52 -12.97 44.53 -31.81
C THR A 52 -12.72 43.17 -31.16
N ILE A 53 -11.46 42.91 -30.88
CA ILE A 53 -10.99 41.99 -29.81
C ILE A 53 -11.43 42.62 -28.51
N VAL A 54 -12.41 42.01 -27.83
CA VAL A 54 -12.63 42.21 -26.41
C VAL A 54 -11.84 41.07 -25.71
N ASP A 55 -10.75 41.45 -25.08
CA ASP A 55 -10.03 40.57 -24.17
C ASP A 55 -10.98 40.11 -23.04
N ILE A 56 -11.49 38.92 -23.19
CA ILE A 56 -12.05 38.17 -22.05
C ILE A 56 -10.86 37.46 -21.44
N GLU A 57 -10.31 38.03 -20.35
CA GLU A 57 -9.47 37.32 -19.45
C GLU A 57 -10.25 36.12 -18.93
N GLU A 58 -9.99 34.96 -19.49
CA GLU A 58 -10.25 33.66 -18.82
C GLU A 58 -9.35 33.63 -17.59
N LYS A 59 -9.91 34.01 -16.45
CA LYS A 59 -9.32 33.67 -15.16
C LYS A 59 -9.40 32.16 -15.03
N GLY A 60 -8.26 31.50 -15.26
CA GLY A 60 -8.08 30.07 -15.10
C GLY A 60 -8.32 29.62 -13.67
N GLU A 61 -9.24 28.70 -13.52
CA GLU A 61 -9.40 27.90 -12.29
C GLU A 61 -8.36 26.77 -12.20
N ASP A 62 -7.37 26.71 -13.11
CA ASP A 62 -6.39 25.61 -13.22
C ASP A 62 -4.98 25.99 -12.70
N SER A 63 -4.76 27.27 -12.29
CA SER A 63 -3.44 27.73 -11.85
C SER A 63 -3.07 27.29 -10.44
N ASP A 64 -4.06 27.04 -9.58
CA ASP A 64 -3.81 26.81 -8.16
C ASP A 64 -3.31 25.36 -7.89
N ILE A 65 -3.75 24.39 -8.68
CA ILE A 65 -3.27 22.99 -8.56
C ILE A 65 -1.84 22.85 -9.09
N VAL A 66 -1.50 23.57 -10.16
CA VAL A 66 -0.15 23.52 -10.78
C VAL A 66 0.91 24.11 -9.84
N ASP A 67 0.57 25.16 -9.07
CA ASP A 67 1.50 25.76 -8.12
C ASP A 67 1.72 24.89 -6.85
N VAL A 68 0.71 24.15 -6.42
CA VAL A 68 0.80 23.20 -5.29
C VAL A 68 1.67 22.00 -5.66
N LEU A 69 1.64 21.58 -6.92
CA LEU A 69 2.40 20.44 -7.45
C LEU A 69 3.75 20.87 -8.08
N ASN A 70 4.20 22.12 -7.87
CA ASN A 70 5.47 22.57 -8.37
C ASN A 70 6.61 21.68 -7.82
N PRO A 71 7.46 21.08 -8.70
CA PRO A 71 8.59 20.25 -8.30
C PRO A 71 9.49 20.87 -7.22
N GLU A 72 9.65 22.21 -7.20
CA GLU A 72 10.41 22.91 -6.19
C GLU A 72 9.74 22.89 -4.81
N THR A 73 8.41 22.98 -4.74
CA THR A 73 7.65 22.89 -3.48
C THR A 73 7.71 21.48 -2.92
N VAL A 74 7.66 20.47 -3.81
CA VAL A 74 7.76 19.06 -3.45
C VAL A 74 9.21 18.69 -3.07
N ALA A 75 10.22 19.22 -3.76
CA ALA A 75 11.64 18.98 -3.47
C ALA A 75 12.08 19.54 -2.11
N ARG A 76 11.48 20.64 -1.63
CA ARG A 76 11.79 21.18 -0.29
C ARG A 76 11.53 20.18 0.82
N LYS A 77 10.52 19.37 0.68
CA LYS A 77 10.12 18.38 1.71
C LYS A 77 11.06 17.19 1.80
N LYS A 78 11.81 16.89 0.74
CA LYS A 78 12.86 15.86 0.75
C LYS A 78 14.01 16.18 1.72
N ASN A 79 14.26 17.45 2.01
CA ASN A 79 15.36 17.92 2.86
C ASN A 79 14.93 18.22 4.30
N ASP A 80 13.66 18.05 4.65
CA ASP A 80 13.09 18.47 5.93
C ASP A 80 13.20 17.39 7.03
N PHE A 81 13.82 16.26 6.74
CA PHE A 81 14.04 15.20 7.74
C PHE A 81 15.36 14.46 7.52
N GLU A 82 15.92 13.93 8.61
CA GLU A 82 17.05 13.01 8.55
C GLU A 82 16.56 11.59 8.22
N ILE A 83 17.25 10.93 7.27
CA ILE A 83 16.96 9.53 6.95
C ILE A 83 17.28 8.69 8.18
N PRO A 84 16.29 7.97 8.75
CA PRO A 84 16.53 7.17 9.94
C PRO A 84 17.46 5.98 9.64
N VAL A 85 18.23 5.57 10.64
CA VAL A 85 19.06 4.36 10.54
C VAL A 85 18.16 3.13 10.68
N TYR A 86 18.35 2.14 9.79
CA TYR A 86 17.65 0.87 9.89
C TYR A 86 18.00 0.13 11.18
N ALA A 87 17.00 -0.18 11.99
CA ALA A 87 17.13 -0.83 13.31
C ALA A 87 16.33 -2.14 13.38
N GLY A 88 16.16 -2.85 12.26
CA GLY A 88 15.44 -4.12 12.21
C GLY A 88 13.94 -4.02 11.94
N TYR A 89 13.38 -2.80 11.87
CA TYR A 89 11.96 -2.57 11.58
C TYR A 89 11.76 -2.11 10.13
N PRO A 90 10.65 -2.49 9.47
CA PRO A 90 10.43 -2.15 8.07
C PRO A 90 10.23 -0.66 7.81
N TYR A 91 9.86 0.10 8.81
CA TYR A 91 9.65 1.55 8.74
C TYR A 91 10.01 2.24 10.06
N ALA A 92 10.15 3.56 10.00
CA ALA A 92 10.30 4.43 11.15
C ALA A 92 9.36 5.65 11.00
N ALA A 93 8.79 6.11 12.10
CA ALA A 93 8.02 7.35 12.11
C ALA A 93 8.95 8.55 11.87
N ILE A 94 8.47 9.50 11.08
CA ILE A 94 9.13 10.77 10.76
C ILE A 94 8.25 11.89 11.28
N ASN A 95 8.87 12.98 11.78
CA ASN A 95 8.14 14.17 12.23
C ASN A 95 7.03 13.85 13.24
N ASP A 96 7.32 12.99 14.23
CA ASP A 96 6.34 12.51 15.23
C ASP A 96 5.05 11.92 14.62
N ASP A 97 5.20 11.26 13.46
CA ASP A 97 4.12 10.67 12.65
C ASP A 97 3.12 11.71 12.09
N ILE A 98 3.54 12.99 11.98
CA ILE A 98 2.74 14.10 11.45
C ILE A 98 3.15 14.36 10.00
N PRO A 99 2.24 14.22 9.02
CA PRO A 99 2.54 14.50 7.62
C PRO A 99 2.81 15.99 7.37
N PHE A 100 3.67 16.28 6.38
CA PHE A 100 4.09 17.64 6.04
C PHE A 100 3.09 18.39 5.13
N PHE A 101 1.86 17.90 4.95
CA PHE A 101 0.87 18.61 4.15
C PHE A 101 0.52 19.96 4.75
N THR A 102 0.59 21.01 3.91
CA THR A 102 0.05 22.31 4.27
C THR A 102 -1.47 22.32 4.08
N ARG A 103 -2.13 23.36 4.60
CA ARG A 103 -3.58 23.50 4.46
C ARG A 103 -4.01 23.69 2.99
N GLU A 104 -3.17 24.36 2.22
CA GLU A 104 -3.39 24.66 0.80
C GLU A 104 -3.26 23.42 -0.08
N GLU A 105 -2.48 22.41 0.34
CA GLU A 105 -2.33 21.13 -0.35
C GLU A 105 -3.53 20.20 -0.13
N MET A 106 -4.36 20.45 0.90
CA MET A 106 -5.50 19.59 1.22
C MET A 106 -6.63 19.77 0.20
N SER A 107 -6.99 18.73 -0.54
CA SER A 107 -8.01 18.75 -1.59
C SER A 107 -9.01 17.61 -1.41
N ALA A 108 -10.30 17.95 -1.38
CA ALA A 108 -11.41 16.99 -1.46
C ALA A 108 -11.82 16.71 -2.92
N GLN A 109 -11.03 17.13 -3.90
CA GLN A 109 -11.18 16.77 -5.30
C GLN A 109 -10.11 15.72 -5.64
N SER A 110 -10.54 14.60 -6.21
CA SER A 110 -9.63 13.51 -6.61
C SER A 110 -8.69 13.96 -7.72
N TYR A 111 -7.42 13.67 -7.55
CA TYR A 111 -6.39 13.83 -8.58
C TYR A 111 -5.20 12.91 -8.26
N GLU A 112 -4.36 12.68 -9.26
CA GLU A 112 -3.08 12.00 -9.13
C GLU A 112 -2.01 12.71 -9.94
N TYR A 113 -0.79 12.70 -9.43
CA TYR A 113 0.37 13.32 -10.05
C TYR A 113 1.58 12.41 -9.91
N TYR A 114 2.33 12.27 -11.00
CA TYR A 114 3.56 11.50 -11.09
C TYR A 114 4.67 12.39 -11.65
N SER A 115 5.75 12.60 -10.88
CA SER A 115 6.90 13.34 -11.37
C SER A 115 7.53 12.68 -12.58
N ASN A 116 8.05 13.47 -13.50
CA ASN A 116 8.88 12.96 -14.57
C ASN A 116 10.08 12.18 -14.00
N LEU A 117 10.52 11.16 -14.75
CA LEU A 117 11.78 10.50 -14.43
C LEU A 117 12.93 11.49 -14.54
N ASP A 118 13.91 11.37 -13.65
CA ASP A 118 15.13 12.15 -13.76
C ASP A 118 16.06 11.64 -14.88
N GLU A 119 17.21 12.30 -15.07
CA GLU A 119 18.20 11.95 -16.11
C GLU A 119 18.74 10.50 -15.98
N MET A 120 18.66 9.91 -14.80
CA MET A 120 19.05 8.52 -14.52
C MET A 120 17.88 7.53 -14.63
N GLY A 121 16.69 7.99 -15.03
CA GLY A 121 15.49 7.19 -15.12
C GLY A 121 14.88 6.79 -13.78
N ARG A 122 15.13 7.57 -12.72
CA ARG A 122 14.60 7.34 -11.38
C ARG A 122 13.25 8.07 -11.21
N CYS A 123 12.32 7.45 -10.51
CA CYS A 123 11.06 8.09 -10.15
C CYS A 123 11.26 9.25 -9.19
N GLY A 124 10.48 10.31 -9.36
CA GLY A 124 10.33 11.38 -8.38
C GLY A 124 9.16 11.12 -7.44
N VAL A 125 8.66 12.19 -6.81
CA VAL A 125 7.51 12.13 -5.92
C VAL A 125 6.23 11.81 -6.69
N CYS A 126 5.35 11.04 -6.06
CA CYS A 126 3.99 10.82 -6.51
C CYS A 126 3.01 11.33 -5.44
N VAL A 127 1.96 12.02 -5.86
CA VAL A 127 0.95 12.63 -4.96
C VAL A 127 -0.43 12.34 -5.50
N ALA A 128 -1.38 12.05 -4.62
CA ALA A 128 -2.78 11.93 -4.97
C ALA A 128 -3.67 12.50 -3.86
N SER A 129 -4.80 13.09 -4.23
CA SER A 129 -5.97 13.12 -3.38
C SER A 129 -6.81 11.90 -3.71
N VAL A 130 -6.65 10.86 -2.89
CA VAL A 130 -7.27 9.55 -3.14
C VAL A 130 -8.74 9.61 -2.75
N GLY A 131 -9.62 9.65 -3.75
CA GLY A 131 -11.05 9.45 -3.60
C GLY A 131 -11.48 8.08 -4.12
N LYS A 132 -12.72 7.73 -3.87
CA LYS A 132 -13.29 6.43 -4.30
C LYS A 132 -13.34 6.25 -5.82
N ASP A 133 -13.41 7.33 -6.55
CA ASP A 133 -13.46 7.39 -8.02
C ASP A 133 -12.12 7.07 -8.70
N LEU A 134 -10.98 7.23 -7.98
CA LEU A 134 -9.66 6.79 -8.45
C LEU A 134 -9.43 5.28 -8.26
N MET A 135 -10.15 4.64 -7.34
CA MET A 135 -9.95 3.22 -7.07
C MET A 135 -10.24 2.37 -8.30
N PRO A 136 -9.47 1.28 -8.52
CA PRO A 136 -9.60 0.48 -9.71
C PRO A 136 -10.98 -0.16 -9.83
N VAL A 137 -11.55 -0.07 -11.01
CA VAL A 137 -12.77 -0.79 -11.42
C VAL A 137 -12.45 -2.01 -12.27
N GLU A 138 -11.20 -2.13 -12.74
CA GLU A 138 -10.68 -3.22 -13.55
C GLU A 138 -9.69 -4.08 -12.75
N GLU A 139 -9.51 -5.33 -13.17
CA GLU A 139 -8.50 -6.20 -12.59
C GLU A 139 -7.09 -5.70 -12.91
N ARG A 140 -6.16 -5.93 -11.95
CA ARG A 140 -4.77 -5.55 -12.11
C ARG A 140 -4.12 -6.27 -13.28
N GLY A 141 -3.57 -5.51 -14.21
CA GLY A 141 -2.81 -6.02 -15.35
C GLY A 141 -1.38 -6.42 -15.01
N GLU A 142 -0.69 -7.00 -15.99
CA GLU A 142 0.73 -7.35 -15.87
C GLU A 142 1.63 -6.10 -15.95
N ILE A 143 2.63 -6.04 -15.07
CA ILE A 143 3.63 -4.95 -15.02
C ILE A 143 5.06 -5.44 -15.32
N GLY A 144 5.20 -6.68 -15.81
CA GLY A 144 6.47 -7.35 -16.06
C GLY A 144 7.40 -6.63 -17.05
N ASN A 145 6.83 -5.82 -17.94
CA ASN A 145 7.56 -5.06 -18.97
C ASN A 145 8.33 -3.86 -18.40
N VAL A 146 7.89 -3.31 -17.28
CA VAL A 146 8.55 -2.17 -16.65
C VAL A 146 9.79 -2.66 -15.91
N LYS A 147 10.91 -2.01 -16.17
CA LYS A 147 12.18 -2.24 -15.45
C LYS A 147 12.62 -0.91 -14.85
N PRO A 148 12.31 -0.66 -13.58
CA PRO A 148 12.71 0.57 -12.90
C PRO A 148 14.23 0.67 -12.83
N SER A 149 14.76 1.86 -12.48
CA SER A 149 16.19 2.08 -12.28
C SER A 149 16.81 1.01 -11.37
N GLY A 150 18.00 0.55 -11.68
CA GLY A 150 18.73 -0.46 -10.90
C GLY A 150 18.09 -1.86 -10.83
N TRP A 151 17.15 -2.22 -11.73
CA TRP A 151 16.49 -3.51 -11.73
C TRP A 151 17.44 -4.68 -12.01
N LYS A 152 17.87 -5.40 -10.96
CA LYS A 152 18.71 -6.61 -11.03
C LYS A 152 18.14 -7.71 -10.16
N GLN A 153 17.08 -8.36 -10.66
CA GLN A 153 16.34 -9.38 -9.94
C GLN A 153 17.22 -10.57 -9.53
N ALA A 154 17.09 -11.02 -8.30
CA ALA A 154 17.72 -12.22 -7.76
C ALA A 154 16.70 -13.06 -6.98
N LYS A 155 17.07 -14.32 -6.73
CA LYS A 155 16.27 -15.26 -5.95
C LYS A 155 17.02 -15.68 -4.70
N TYR A 156 16.33 -15.63 -3.57
CA TYR A 156 16.82 -16.06 -2.27
C TYR A 156 15.78 -17.01 -1.64
N ALA A 157 15.85 -18.28 -2.05
CA ALA A 157 14.91 -19.30 -1.59
C ALA A 157 15.03 -19.52 -0.07
N GLY A 158 13.89 -19.50 0.62
CA GLY A 158 13.82 -19.67 2.07
C GLY A 158 14.11 -18.40 2.88
N LEU A 159 14.74 -17.37 2.27
CA LEU A 159 15.03 -16.11 2.93
C LEU A 159 13.99 -15.02 2.56
N VAL A 160 13.67 -14.90 1.28
CA VAL A 160 12.70 -13.92 0.79
C VAL A 160 11.36 -14.60 0.53
N ASP A 161 10.27 -14.02 1.02
CA ASP A 161 8.93 -14.50 0.76
C ASP A 161 8.63 -14.44 -0.76
N GLY A 162 8.18 -15.55 -1.35
CA GLY A 162 8.04 -15.68 -2.79
C GLY A 162 9.36 -15.84 -3.55
N ASN A 163 10.50 -15.90 -2.84
CA ASN A 163 11.87 -16.10 -3.32
C ASN A 163 12.49 -14.95 -4.11
N TYR A 164 11.74 -14.03 -4.70
CA TYR A 164 12.24 -12.93 -5.51
C TYR A 164 12.55 -11.71 -4.64
N LEU A 165 13.80 -11.21 -4.73
CA LEU A 165 14.27 -10.07 -3.95
C LEU A 165 13.51 -8.80 -4.27
N TYR A 166 13.46 -8.43 -5.55
CA TYR A 166 12.87 -7.18 -5.98
C TYR A 166 11.44 -7.32 -6.47
N ASN A 167 10.64 -6.35 -6.08
CA ASN A 167 9.30 -6.10 -6.60
C ASN A 167 9.32 -4.79 -7.40
N ARG A 168 8.44 -4.68 -8.37
CA ARG A 168 8.07 -3.39 -8.95
C ARG A 168 7.10 -2.75 -7.98
N CYS A 169 7.64 -1.94 -7.05
CA CYS A 169 6.83 -1.29 -6.03
C CYS A 169 6.17 -0.08 -6.64
N HIS A 170 4.84 -0.03 -6.58
CA HIS A 170 4.11 1.19 -6.88
C HIS A 170 4.37 2.20 -5.78
N LEU A 171 4.60 3.46 -6.14
CA LEU A 171 4.63 4.58 -5.19
C LEU A 171 3.20 4.90 -4.75
N LEU A 172 2.30 5.20 -5.69
CA LEU A 172 0.86 5.18 -5.42
C LEU A 172 0.32 3.78 -5.76
N ALA A 173 -0.18 3.08 -4.75
CA ALA A 173 -0.61 1.70 -4.87
C ALA A 173 -1.74 1.53 -5.90
N PHE A 174 -1.71 0.46 -6.70
CA PHE A 174 -2.76 0.13 -7.66
C PHE A 174 -4.17 0.16 -7.06
N GLN A 175 -4.31 -0.35 -5.82
CA GLN A 175 -5.61 -0.36 -5.13
C GLN A 175 -6.16 1.04 -4.81
N LEU A 176 -5.34 2.10 -4.87
CA LEU A 176 -5.71 3.47 -4.54
C LEU A 176 -6.03 4.29 -5.78
N THR A 177 -5.31 4.08 -6.89
CA THR A 177 -5.40 4.93 -8.09
C THR A 177 -5.70 4.17 -9.38
N GLY A 178 -5.74 2.83 -9.36
CA GLY A 178 -5.92 2.03 -10.56
C GLY A 178 -4.73 2.06 -11.53
N GLU A 179 -3.68 2.86 -11.25
CA GLU A 179 -2.53 3.03 -12.11
C GLU A 179 -1.66 1.76 -12.14
N ASN A 180 -1.50 1.15 -13.32
CA ASN A 180 -0.92 -0.19 -13.42
C ASN A 180 0.57 -0.19 -13.83
N ALA A 181 0.88 0.07 -15.09
CA ALA A 181 2.22 -0.11 -15.67
C ALA A 181 2.95 1.23 -15.91
N ASN A 182 2.65 2.24 -15.13
CA ASN A 182 3.24 3.56 -15.22
C ASN A 182 4.71 3.54 -14.77
N THR A 183 5.62 3.90 -15.66
CA THR A 183 7.07 3.94 -15.38
C THR A 183 7.45 5.00 -14.36
N GLN A 184 6.67 6.05 -14.21
CA GLN A 184 6.86 7.12 -13.23
C GLN A 184 6.38 6.74 -11.82
N ASN A 185 5.64 5.62 -11.70
CA ASN A 185 5.06 5.12 -10.46
C ASN A 185 5.73 3.84 -9.92
N LEU A 186 6.72 3.28 -10.63
CA LEU A 186 7.30 1.99 -10.28
C LEU A 186 8.79 2.12 -9.94
N ILE A 187 9.17 1.71 -8.74
CA ILE A 187 10.58 1.65 -8.30
C ILE A 187 11.05 0.21 -8.11
N THR A 188 12.37 0.01 -8.15
CA THR A 188 13.00 -1.24 -7.71
C THR A 188 13.00 -1.28 -6.17
N GLY A 189 12.02 -1.94 -5.59
CA GLY A 189 11.93 -2.12 -4.15
C GLY A 189 12.09 -3.58 -3.74
N THR A 190 12.57 -3.81 -2.54
CA THR A 190 12.67 -5.16 -1.99
C THR A 190 11.29 -5.74 -1.69
N ARG A 191 11.22 -7.06 -1.57
CA ARG A 191 9.99 -7.71 -1.07
C ARG A 191 9.62 -7.20 0.32
N TYR A 192 10.62 -6.96 1.18
CA TYR A 192 10.45 -6.45 2.53
C TYR A 192 9.90 -5.02 2.53
N LEU A 193 10.46 -4.10 1.72
CA LEU A 193 9.89 -2.77 1.53
C LEU A 193 8.42 -2.86 1.12
N ASN A 194 8.13 -3.62 0.06
CA ASN A 194 6.80 -3.66 -0.52
C ASN A 194 5.75 -4.23 0.45
N VAL A 195 6.05 -5.35 1.10
CA VAL A 195 5.05 -6.11 1.88
C VAL A 195 5.00 -5.72 3.33
N ASP A 196 6.18 -5.54 3.95
CA ASP A 196 6.25 -5.25 5.38
C ASP A 196 6.33 -3.74 5.65
N GLY A 197 6.86 -2.97 4.69
CA GLY A 197 6.94 -1.50 4.77
C GLY A 197 5.68 -0.81 4.27
N MET A 198 5.38 -0.90 2.97
CA MET A 198 4.39 -0.04 2.31
C MET A 198 2.94 -0.52 2.48
N ILE A 199 2.65 -1.81 2.20
CA ILE A 199 1.27 -2.35 2.20
C ILE A 199 0.47 -2.03 3.47
N PRO A 200 1.01 -2.07 4.69
CA PRO A 200 0.24 -1.72 5.89
C PRO A 200 -0.34 -0.30 5.87
N PHE A 201 0.40 0.65 5.30
CA PHE A 201 -0.02 2.05 5.17
C PHE A 201 -0.95 2.28 3.98
N GLU A 202 -0.69 1.63 2.86
CA GLU A 202 -1.59 1.61 1.70
C GLU A 202 -2.98 1.10 2.08
N ASN A 203 -3.04 0.03 2.88
CA ASN A 203 -4.30 -0.53 3.37
C ASN A 203 -5.06 0.43 4.29
N LYS A 204 -4.36 1.20 5.16
CA LYS A 204 -5.03 2.21 5.98
C LYS A 204 -5.74 3.27 5.13
N VAL A 205 -5.09 3.74 4.06
CA VAL A 205 -5.69 4.68 3.12
C VAL A 205 -6.87 4.04 2.39
N PHE A 206 -6.67 2.83 1.85
CA PHE A 206 -7.70 2.09 1.12
C PHE A 206 -8.96 1.85 1.97
N ASP A 207 -8.79 1.33 3.17
CA ASP A 207 -9.91 0.99 4.06
C ASP A 207 -10.70 2.25 4.42
N TYR A 208 -10.02 3.35 4.78
CA TYR A 208 -10.68 4.62 5.11
C TYR A 208 -11.50 5.18 3.93
N VAL A 209 -10.90 5.29 2.73
CA VAL A 209 -11.61 5.82 1.55
C VAL A 209 -12.78 4.93 1.17
N LYS A 210 -12.60 3.61 1.24
CA LYS A 210 -13.65 2.63 0.93
C LYS A 210 -14.84 2.71 1.90
N GLU A 211 -14.56 2.86 3.20
CA GLU A 211 -15.58 2.87 4.27
C GLU A 211 -16.33 4.20 4.34
N THR A 212 -15.60 5.32 4.19
CA THR A 212 -16.18 6.65 4.40
C THR A 212 -16.62 7.34 3.11
N GLY A 213 -15.96 7.06 1.99
CA GLY A 213 -16.08 7.81 0.75
C GLY A 213 -15.38 9.18 0.77
N ASN A 214 -14.67 9.50 1.84
CA ASN A 214 -13.88 10.72 2.00
C ASN A 214 -12.53 10.59 1.29
N HIS A 215 -11.83 11.72 1.11
CA HIS A 215 -10.55 11.78 0.45
C HIS A 215 -9.37 11.66 1.44
N VAL A 216 -8.26 11.15 0.94
CA VAL A 216 -6.98 11.12 1.64
C VAL A 216 -5.90 11.74 0.76
N MET A 217 -5.29 12.84 1.23
CA MET A 217 -4.03 13.28 0.63
C MET A 217 -2.97 12.23 0.91
N TYR A 218 -2.37 11.71 -0.14
CA TYR A 218 -1.37 10.65 -0.08
C TYR A 218 -0.16 11.01 -0.94
N ARG A 219 1.03 11.04 -0.35
CA ARG A 219 2.29 11.38 -1.02
C ARG A 219 3.35 10.35 -0.72
N VAL A 220 4.03 9.89 -1.75
CA VAL A 220 5.15 8.95 -1.63
C VAL A 220 6.36 9.51 -2.36
N THR A 221 7.44 9.71 -1.61
CA THR A 221 8.69 10.28 -2.10
C THR A 221 9.80 9.23 -2.01
N PRO A 222 10.30 8.70 -3.12
CA PRO A 222 11.46 7.84 -3.11
C PRO A 222 12.72 8.65 -2.79
N ILE A 223 13.56 8.15 -1.88
CA ILE A 223 14.75 8.85 -1.43
C ILE A 223 15.99 8.17 -2.03
N PHE A 224 16.63 8.86 -2.96
CA PHE A 224 17.89 8.42 -3.57
C PHE A 224 19.07 9.20 -2.97
N GLU A 225 20.16 8.49 -2.67
CA GLU A 225 21.40 9.09 -2.20
C GLU A 225 22.37 9.25 -3.38
N GLY A 226 22.75 10.49 -3.67
CA GLY A 226 23.63 10.80 -4.81
C GLY A 226 23.14 10.16 -6.11
N ASP A 227 24.04 9.46 -6.81
CA ASP A 227 23.78 8.83 -8.11
C ASP A 227 23.28 7.38 -8.01
N ASN A 228 22.83 6.95 -6.82
CA ASN A 228 22.28 5.62 -6.63
C ASN A 228 21.04 5.39 -7.51
N LEU A 229 20.99 4.22 -8.17
CA LEU A 229 19.85 3.84 -9.00
C LEU A 229 18.68 3.23 -8.20
N LEU A 230 18.94 2.82 -6.96
CA LEU A 230 17.90 2.38 -6.03
C LEU A 230 17.68 3.42 -4.95
N ALA A 231 16.43 3.67 -4.62
CA ALA A 231 16.07 4.44 -3.43
C ALA A 231 16.51 3.69 -2.17
N SER A 232 17.07 4.41 -1.18
CA SER A 232 17.36 3.86 0.15
C SER A 232 16.09 3.52 0.93
N GLY A 233 14.99 4.16 0.58
CA GLY A 233 13.64 3.93 1.09
C GLY A 233 12.65 4.90 0.46
N VAL A 234 11.44 4.90 0.98
CA VAL A 234 10.37 5.82 0.59
C VAL A 234 9.79 6.53 1.81
N LEU A 235 9.60 7.85 1.71
CA LEU A 235 8.80 8.61 2.66
C LEU A 235 7.34 8.49 2.22
N MET A 236 6.48 7.97 3.09
CA MET A 236 5.04 7.87 2.86
C MET A 236 4.31 8.79 3.83
N GLU A 237 3.44 9.62 3.31
CA GLU A 237 2.65 10.58 4.07
C GLU A 237 1.18 10.44 3.68
N ALA A 238 0.29 10.48 4.66
CA ALA A 238 -1.14 10.55 4.40
C ALA A 238 -1.85 11.41 5.43
N LYS A 239 -2.90 12.08 4.97
CA LYS A 239 -3.83 12.82 5.83
C LYS A 239 -5.23 12.80 5.22
N SER A 240 -6.22 12.33 5.97
CA SER A 240 -7.62 12.41 5.55
C SER A 240 -8.09 13.85 5.52
N VAL A 241 -8.86 14.21 4.48
CA VAL A 241 -9.15 15.60 4.14
C VAL A 241 -10.32 16.14 4.95
N GLU A 242 -11.50 15.53 4.83
CA GLU A 242 -12.76 16.06 5.34
C GLU A 242 -12.83 16.08 6.87
N ASP A 243 -12.07 15.22 7.53
CA ASP A 243 -12.01 15.13 9.00
C ASP A 243 -10.71 15.68 9.62
N ASP A 244 -9.86 16.32 8.77
CA ASP A 244 -8.58 16.92 9.16
C ASP A 244 -7.62 15.94 9.82
N GLY A 245 -7.50 14.74 9.25
CA GLY A 245 -6.54 13.73 9.68
C GLY A 245 -7.00 12.84 10.84
N LYS A 246 -8.27 12.92 11.25
CA LYS A 246 -8.77 12.09 12.37
C LYS A 246 -8.88 10.62 12.00
N GLY A 247 -9.22 10.31 10.73
CA GLY A 247 -9.36 8.95 10.26
C GLY A 247 -8.02 8.35 9.81
N VAL A 248 -7.24 9.14 9.04
CA VAL A 248 -5.91 8.74 8.57
C VAL A 248 -4.95 9.89 8.75
N SER A 249 -3.85 9.65 9.48
CA SER A 249 -2.70 10.54 9.58
C SER A 249 -1.46 9.70 9.84
N PHE A 250 -0.43 9.82 8.99
CA PHE A 250 0.88 9.22 9.23
C PHE A 250 1.97 9.88 8.38
N CYS A 251 3.21 9.80 8.88
CA CYS A 251 4.43 10.19 8.19
C CYS A 251 5.52 9.17 8.53
N VAL A 252 5.86 8.29 7.58
CA VAL A 252 6.77 7.17 7.84
C VAL A 252 7.80 7.02 6.72
N TYR A 253 9.02 6.65 7.10
CA TYR A 253 10.06 6.23 6.18
C TYR A 253 10.11 4.70 6.12
N CYS A 254 9.81 4.11 4.98
CA CYS A 254 9.89 2.68 4.74
C CYS A 254 11.23 2.34 4.11
N PHE A 255 11.99 1.43 4.74
CA PHE A 255 13.36 1.08 4.33
C PHE A 255 13.38 0.14 3.13
N ASN A 256 14.16 0.47 2.12
CA ASN A 256 14.39 -0.42 0.97
C ASN A 256 15.54 -1.41 1.25
N VAL A 257 15.38 -2.21 2.27
CA VAL A 257 16.31 -3.25 2.68
C VAL A 257 15.67 -4.64 2.55
N GLN A 258 16.47 -5.68 2.59
CA GLN A 258 16.00 -7.05 2.76
C GLN A 258 16.86 -7.72 3.83
N PRO A 259 16.30 -8.08 5.00
CA PRO A 259 17.07 -8.80 6.01
C PRO A 259 17.80 -10.01 5.43
N GLY A 260 19.08 -10.12 5.71
CA GLY A 260 19.94 -11.19 5.21
C GLY A 260 20.49 -11.00 3.80
N VAL A 261 20.22 -9.88 3.12
CA VAL A 261 20.75 -9.56 1.79
C VAL A 261 21.45 -8.20 1.83
N ASP A 262 22.69 -8.14 1.36
CA ASP A 262 23.42 -6.92 1.10
C ASP A 262 23.04 -6.38 -0.28
N ILE A 263 22.62 -5.12 -0.35
CA ILE A 263 22.18 -4.43 -1.56
C ILE A 263 23.17 -3.33 -1.90
N ASN A 264 23.65 -3.32 -3.14
CA ASN A 264 24.37 -2.19 -3.71
C ASN A 264 23.37 -1.21 -4.34
N TYR A 265 23.10 -0.12 -3.67
CA TYR A 265 22.13 0.88 -4.14
C TYR A 265 22.59 1.62 -5.40
N ALA A 266 23.90 1.66 -5.67
CA ALA A 266 24.42 2.33 -6.86
C ALA A 266 23.88 1.70 -8.15
N ASP A 267 23.65 0.36 -8.17
CA ASP A 267 23.30 -0.32 -9.41
C ASP A 267 22.30 -1.47 -9.27
N GLY A 268 21.86 -1.80 -8.03
CA GLY A 268 20.91 -2.89 -7.75
C GLY A 268 21.53 -4.28 -7.66
N THR A 269 22.85 -4.43 -7.79
CA THR A 269 23.51 -5.72 -7.51
C THR A 269 23.34 -6.08 -6.02
N ASN A 270 23.30 -7.37 -5.74
CA ASN A 270 22.98 -7.85 -4.41
C ASN A 270 23.67 -9.20 -4.15
N SER A 271 23.84 -9.52 -2.87
CA SER A 271 24.41 -10.79 -2.42
C SER A 271 23.86 -11.18 -1.05
N LEU A 272 23.95 -12.47 -0.74
CA LEU A 272 23.64 -12.91 0.64
C LEU A 272 24.60 -12.21 1.60
N SER A 273 24.06 -11.63 2.69
CA SER A 273 24.91 -10.92 3.65
C SER A 273 25.89 -11.90 4.31
N LYS A 274 27.11 -11.44 4.57
CA LYS A 274 28.15 -12.26 5.20
C LYS A 274 27.70 -12.75 6.58
N GLN A 275 27.00 -11.90 7.34
CA GLN A 275 26.46 -12.26 8.63
C GLN A 275 25.44 -13.39 8.51
N TYR A 276 24.59 -13.38 7.49
CA TYR A 276 23.60 -14.43 7.24
C TYR A 276 24.27 -15.69 6.65
N ALA A 277 25.26 -15.53 5.77
CA ALA A 277 26.00 -16.63 5.17
C ALA A 277 26.86 -17.38 6.20
N THR A 278 27.33 -16.69 7.25
CA THR A 278 28.06 -17.30 8.38
C THR A 278 27.12 -17.86 9.44
N GLN A 279 25.89 -17.38 9.51
CA GLN A 279 24.75 -18.01 10.17
C GLN A 279 24.13 -19.10 9.27
N THR A 280 24.92 -19.99 8.68
CA THR A 280 24.44 -21.39 8.56
C THR A 280 24.17 -21.78 9.98
N ILE A 281 22.87 -21.74 10.34
CA ILE A 281 22.38 -22.01 11.66
C ILE A 281 23.15 -23.25 12.15
N PRO A 282 24.11 -23.13 13.06
CA PRO A 282 24.51 -24.31 13.80
C PRO A 282 23.17 -24.79 14.36
N LYS A 283 22.85 -26.05 14.29
CA LYS A 283 21.96 -26.66 15.25
C LYS A 283 22.57 -26.31 16.60
N ASP A 284 22.18 -25.13 17.11
CA ASP A 284 22.69 -24.66 18.39
C ASP A 284 22.05 -25.56 19.43
N GLU A 285 22.83 -26.49 19.92
CA GLU A 285 22.44 -27.34 21.05
C GLU A 285 22.17 -26.49 22.31
N ASN A 286 22.43 -25.17 22.24
CA ASN A 286 22.22 -24.16 23.27
C ASN A 286 21.20 -23.07 22.92
N PHE A 287 20.28 -23.32 21.95
CA PHE A 287 19.20 -22.35 21.65
C PHE A 287 18.33 -22.19 22.90
N THR A 288 18.43 -21.04 23.56
CA THR A 288 17.79 -20.75 24.87
C THR A 288 16.47 -19.97 24.70
N GLU A 289 16.19 -19.42 23.51
CA GLU A 289 14.97 -18.65 23.30
C GLU A 289 13.74 -19.54 23.37
N GLU A 290 12.81 -19.20 24.26
CA GLU A 290 11.64 -20.02 24.57
C GLU A 290 10.42 -19.69 23.73
N TYR A 291 10.36 -18.47 23.15
CA TYR A 291 9.19 -17.94 22.46
C TYR A 291 9.54 -17.41 21.09
N ALA A 292 8.62 -17.64 20.14
CA ALA A 292 8.71 -17.06 18.81
C ALA A 292 7.41 -16.36 18.45
N VAL A 293 7.49 -15.11 17.97
CA VAL A 293 6.33 -14.37 17.46
C VAL A 293 6.33 -14.40 15.94
N ASN A 294 5.20 -14.80 15.35
CA ASN A 294 4.98 -14.65 13.93
C ASN A 294 4.75 -13.17 13.63
N SER A 295 5.69 -12.51 12.96
CA SER A 295 5.64 -11.07 12.68
C SER A 295 4.50 -10.65 11.75
N ARG A 296 3.86 -11.57 11.03
CA ARG A 296 2.70 -11.27 10.18
C ARG A 296 1.38 -11.14 10.94
N ASN A 297 1.21 -11.89 12.01
CA ASN A 297 -0.09 -11.97 12.68
C ASN A 297 -0.01 -11.84 14.20
N GLY A 298 1.16 -11.55 14.74
CA GLY A 298 1.37 -11.38 16.17
C GLY A 298 1.15 -12.64 17.03
N LYS A 299 1.04 -13.84 16.44
CA LYS A 299 0.88 -15.07 17.23
C LYS A 299 2.17 -15.49 17.89
N ILE A 300 2.08 -15.77 19.20
CA ILE A 300 3.20 -16.22 20.04
C ILE A 300 3.18 -17.73 20.07
N HIS A 301 4.33 -18.34 19.87
CA HIS A 301 4.55 -19.79 19.88
C HIS A 301 5.62 -20.15 20.91
N ILE A 302 5.55 -21.37 21.47
CA ILE A 302 6.60 -21.92 22.29
C ILE A 302 7.57 -22.71 21.40
N VAL A 303 8.83 -22.33 21.40
CA VAL A 303 9.88 -22.99 20.64
C VAL A 303 10.04 -24.43 21.13
N GLY A 304 10.25 -25.36 20.20
CA GLY A 304 10.35 -26.79 20.52
C GLY A 304 9.01 -27.52 20.77
N LYS A 305 7.93 -26.78 21.11
CA LYS A 305 6.60 -27.38 21.29
C LYS A 305 5.70 -27.23 20.06
N CYS A 306 5.96 -26.23 19.22
CA CYS A 306 5.15 -25.96 18.04
C CYS A 306 5.84 -26.46 16.77
N SER A 307 5.17 -27.26 15.97
CA SER A 307 5.69 -27.70 14.67
C SER A 307 6.00 -26.55 13.71
N ALA A 308 5.43 -25.35 13.95
CA ALA A 308 5.71 -24.16 13.18
C ALA A 308 7.09 -23.56 13.51
N THR A 309 7.56 -23.72 14.75
CA THR A 309 8.85 -23.19 15.20
C THR A 309 9.98 -24.22 15.16
N GLY A 310 9.66 -25.52 15.28
CA GLY A 310 10.68 -26.54 15.50
C GLY A 310 11.57 -26.17 16.70
N ASN A 311 12.84 -26.50 16.63
CA ASN A 311 13.90 -26.03 17.55
C ASN A 311 14.66 -24.84 16.91
N GLY A 312 13.92 -23.87 16.36
CA GLY A 312 14.48 -22.77 15.57
C GLY A 312 14.54 -23.07 14.05
N ASP A 313 14.27 -24.32 13.64
CA ASP A 313 14.28 -24.78 12.24
C ASP A 313 12.86 -24.96 11.63
N GLY A 314 11.83 -24.45 12.31
CA GLY A 314 10.43 -24.59 11.93
C GLY A 314 10.04 -23.81 10.67
N LYS A 315 8.86 -24.14 10.12
CA LYS A 315 8.32 -23.57 8.90
C LYS A 315 7.61 -22.22 9.11
N MET A 316 7.79 -21.56 10.27
CA MET A 316 7.19 -20.26 10.53
C MET A 316 7.82 -19.21 9.61
N SER A 317 6.98 -18.49 8.88
CA SER A 317 7.43 -17.36 8.08
C SER A 317 7.77 -16.18 9.01
N LYS A 318 9.03 -15.71 8.99
CA LYS A 318 9.51 -14.53 9.73
C LYS A 318 9.29 -14.62 11.26
N PRO A 319 9.83 -15.63 11.95
CA PRO A 319 9.80 -15.65 13.41
C PRO A 319 10.73 -14.57 13.99
N VAL A 320 10.27 -13.90 15.04
CA VAL A 320 11.11 -13.10 15.94
C VAL A 320 11.13 -13.82 17.27
N TYR A 321 12.32 -14.09 17.79
CA TYR A 321 12.52 -14.93 18.97
C TYR A 321 12.74 -14.09 20.22
N PHE A 322 12.34 -14.62 21.37
CA PHE A 322 12.40 -13.96 22.67
C PHE A 322 12.72 -14.98 23.77
N ASP A 323 13.48 -14.57 24.77
CA ASP A 323 13.80 -15.38 25.94
C ASP A 323 12.60 -15.46 26.90
N THR A 324 11.75 -14.44 26.94
CA THR A 324 10.62 -14.36 27.86
C THR A 324 9.27 -14.20 27.14
N TYR A 325 8.21 -14.67 27.82
CA TYR A 325 6.85 -14.46 27.31
C TYR A 325 6.46 -12.97 27.30
N GLU A 326 6.87 -12.22 28.31
CA GLU A 326 6.58 -10.80 28.47
C GLU A 326 7.12 -9.97 27.29
N GLU A 327 8.36 -10.23 26.87
CA GLU A 327 8.95 -9.58 25.70
C GLU A 327 8.22 -9.95 24.41
N SER A 328 7.91 -11.24 24.24
CA SER A 328 7.17 -11.75 23.09
C SER A 328 5.76 -11.16 23.04
N GLU A 329 5.09 -10.96 24.18
CA GLU A 329 3.78 -10.36 24.27
C GLU A 329 3.83 -8.86 23.98
N ALA A 330 4.83 -8.13 24.48
CA ALA A 330 5.05 -6.72 24.21
C ALA A 330 5.23 -6.48 22.70
N TYR A 331 6.10 -7.25 22.06
CA TYR A 331 6.29 -7.20 20.61
C TYR A 331 5.02 -7.55 19.83
N SER A 332 4.32 -8.62 20.24
CA SER A 332 3.06 -9.02 19.64
C SER A 332 1.99 -7.93 19.71
N LYS A 333 1.89 -7.19 20.83
CA LYS A 333 0.98 -6.05 21.00
C LYS A 333 1.34 -4.89 20.07
N GLN A 334 2.62 -4.65 19.87
CA GLN A 334 3.11 -3.59 18.98
C GLN A 334 2.75 -3.85 17.52
N ILE A 335 2.98 -5.08 17.01
CA ILE A 335 2.80 -5.42 15.60
C ILE A 335 1.36 -5.82 15.23
N ALA A 336 0.56 -6.23 16.19
CA ALA A 336 -0.82 -6.67 16.00
C ALA A 336 -1.69 -6.25 17.20
N PRO A 337 -1.98 -4.94 17.38
CA PRO A 337 -2.70 -4.42 18.54
C PRO A 337 -4.08 -5.08 18.72
N ASP A 338 -4.77 -5.38 17.63
CA ASP A 338 -6.14 -5.95 17.63
C ASP A 338 -6.19 -7.48 17.78
N GLN A 339 -5.03 -8.14 17.92
CA GLN A 339 -4.98 -9.59 18.06
C GLN A 339 -5.47 -10.04 19.44
N ASN A 340 -6.72 -10.52 19.52
CA ASN A 340 -7.36 -10.95 20.77
C ASN A 340 -6.85 -12.30 21.30
N LYS A 341 -6.32 -13.16 20.43
CA LYS A 341 -5.78 -14.49 20.79
C LYS A 341 -4.32 -14.59 20.37
N ARG A 342 -3.41 -14.09 21.21
CA ARG A 342 -1.98 -14.04 20.88
C ARG A 342 -1.30 -15.40 20.98
N LYS A 343 -1.72 -16.23 21.93
CA LYS A 343 -1.16 -17.58 22.11
C LYS A 343 -1.56 -18.50 20.96
N CYS A 344 -0.61 -19.26 20.43
CA CYS A 344 -0.88 -20.27 19.43
C CYS A 344 -1.66 -21.45 20.04
N GLY A 345 -2.83 -21.78 19.47
CA GLY A 345 -3.69 -22.85 19.99
C GLY A 345 -3.08 -24.28 19.92
N ASN A 346 -1.95 -24.45 19.22
CA ASN A 346 -1.30 -25.77 19.06
C ASN A 346 -0.19 -26.02 20.09
N CYS A 347 0.31 -25.00 20.77
CA CYS A 347 1.45 -25.14 21.68
C CYS A 347 1.23 -24.56 23.08
N TRP A 348 0.02 -24.08 23.37
CA TRP A 348 -0.40 -23.58 24.71
C TRP A 348 -1.49 -24.42 25.35
#